data_a7d0e2621c735df776e541bcbf54cff3
#
_entry.id   a7d0e2621c735df776e541bcbf54cff3
#
_cell.length_a   1.000
_cell.length_b   1.000
_cell.length_c   1.000
_cell.angle_alpha   90.00
_cell.angle_beta   90.00
_cell.angle_gamma   90.00
#
_symmetry.space_group_name_H-M   'P 1'
#
loop_
_entity.id
_entity.type
_entity.pdbx_description
1 polymer ?
#
loop_
_entity_poly.entity_id
_entity_poly.type
_entity_poly.pdbx_seq_one_letter_code
_entity_poly.pdbx_strand_id
1 'polypeptide(L)' 'MAVKQKIGMYKNNKLVKVFSYGYEINEYFNNKYAYSNISKVLKGKISYQPMGYEWKYLK' A
#
# COMPACT_ATOMS: atom_id res chain seq x y z
N MET A 1 10.01 15.31 -14.04
CA MET A 1 10.43 14.16 -13.25
C MET A 1 9.30 13.67 -12.38
N ALA A 2 9.04 12.40 -12.44
CA ALA A 2 7.96 11.81 -11.64
C ALA A 2 8.39 11.71 -10.18
N VAL A 3 7.55 12.21 -9.29
CA VAL A 3 7.77 12.06 -7.86
C VAL A 3 6.98 10.87 -7.39
N LYS A 4 7.66 9.87 -6.88
CA LYS A 4 7.00 8.69 -6.37
C LYS A 4 6.42 8.99 -5.01
N GLN A 5 5.15 8.75 -4.86
CA GLN A 5 4.50 8.91 -3.57
C GLN A 5 4.77 7.68 -2.73
N LYS A 6 5.10 7.92 -1.47
CA LYS A 6 5.26 6.84 -0.52
C LYS A 6 3.88 6.29 -0.15
N ILE A 7 3.86 5.02 0.19
CA ILE A 7 2.62 4.34 0.54
C ILE A 7 2.66 4.02 2.04
N GLY A 8 1.63 4.45 2.75
CA GLY A 8 1.52 4.17 4.16
C GLY A 8 0.63 2.98 4.43
N MET A 9 1.10 2.08 5.27
CA MET A 9 0.34 0.93 5.73
C MET A 9 -0.18 1.24 7.13
N TYR A 10 -1.50 1.25 7.29
CA TYR A 10 -2.14 1.65 8.54
C TYR A 10 -2.93 0.50 9.14
N LYS A 11 -2.99 0.46 10.45
CA LYS A 11 -3.87 -0.45 11.16
C LYS A 11 -4.42 0.27 12.38
N ASN A 12 -5.75 0.22 12.55
CA ASN A 12 -6.44 0.92 13.63
C ASN A 12 -6.08 2.40 13.64
N ASN A 13 -6.04 3.01 12.46
CA ASN A 13 -5.72 4.43 12.25
C ASN A 13 -4.31 4.82 12.67
N LYS A 14 -3.43 3.84 12.83
CA LYS A 14 -2.03 4.11 13.16
C LYS A 14 -1.13 3.67 12.02
N LEU A 15 -0.16 4.50 11.70
CA LEU A 15 0.81 4.18 10.67
C LEU A 15 1.73 3.06 11.18
N VAL A 16 1.72 1.94 10.47
CA VAL A 16 2.53 0.78 10.85
C VAL A 16 3.86 0.78 10.11
N LYS A 17 3.83 1.11 8.83
CA LYS A 17 5.03 1.05 8.01
C LYS A 17 4.86 1.94 6.79
N VAL A 18 5.99 2.45 6.29
CA VAL A 18 6.02 3.25 5.08
C VAL A 18 6.82 2.50 4.02
N PHE A 19 6.27 2.46 2.81
CA PHE A 19 6.94 1.86 1.66
C PHE A 19 7.25 2.95 0.65
N SER A 20 8.46 2.94 0.12
CA SER A 20 8.86 3.94 -0.88
C SER A 20 8.24 3.65 -2.24
N TYR A 21 7.97 2.40 -2.54
CA TYR A 21 7.35 2.02 -3.81
C TYR A 21 6.70 0.65 -3.64
N GLY A 22 5.83 0.31 -4.60
CA GLY A 22 5.03 -0.91 -4.49
C GLY A 22 5.82 -2.20 -4.49
N TYR A 23 6.96 -2.18 -5.13
CA TYR A 23 7.84 -3.33 -5.19
C TYR A 23 8.24 -3.79 -3.78
N GLU A 24 8.47 -2.85 -2.88
CA GLU A 24 8.80 -3.18 -1.50
C GLU A 24 7.68 -3.93 -0.79
N ILE A 25 6.44 -3.59 -1.13
CA ILE A 25 5.28 -4.24 -0.53
C ILE A 25 5.24 -5.72 -0.91
N ASN A 26 5.53 -6.01 -2.17
CA ASN A 26 5.57 -7.39 -2.63
C ASN A 26 6.60 -8.20 -1.87
N GLU A 27 7.75 -7.62 -1.62
CA GLU A 27 8.82 -8.29 -0.87
C GLU A 27 8.44 -8.46 0.59
N TYR A 28 7.82 -7.45 1.17
CA TYR A 28 7.45 -7.49 2.58
C TYR A 28 6.48 -8.63 2.87
N PHE A 29 5.50 -8.84 1.99
CA PHE A 29 4.50 -9.88 2.17
C PHE A 29 4.86 -11.18 1.46
N ASN A 30 6.00 -11.20 0.78
CA ASN A 30 6.42 -12.36 0.00
C ASN A 30 5.32 -12.79 -0.98
N ASN A 31 4.70 -11.82 -1.63
CA ASN A 31 3.56 -12.05 -2.51
C ASN A 31 3.65 -11.10 -3.69
N LYS A 32 3.89 -11.62 -4.88
CA LYS A 32 4.07 -10.80 -6.06
C LYS A 32 2.82 -10.09 -6.53
N TYR A 33 1.68 -10.42 -5.97
CA TYR A 33 0.42 -9.76 -6.30
C TYR A 33 -0.05 -8.77 -5.23
N ALA A 34 0.73 -8.61 -4.15
CA ALA A 34 0.30 -7.76 -3.05
C ALA A 34 0.07 -6.31 -3.51
N TYR A 35 1.04 -5.74 -4.19
CA TYR A 35 0.91 -4.36 -4.65
C TYR A 35 -0.21 -4.19 -5.66
N SER A 36 -0.44 -5.18 -6.50
CA SER A 36 -1.51 -5.11 -7.48
C SER A 36 -2.86 -4.87 -6.81
N ASN A 37 -3.14 -5.62 -5.75
CA ASN A 37 -4.38 -5.45 -4.99
C ASN A 37 -4.43 -4.12 -4.26
N ILE A 38 -3.31 -3.75 -3.64
CA ILE A 38 -3.21 -2.49 -2.90
C ILE A 38 -3.39 -1.30 -3.83
N SER A 39 -2.83 -1.38 -5.02
CA SER A 39 -2.97 -0.32 -6.01
C SER A 39 -4.43 -0.06 -6.35
N LYS A 40 -5.25 -1.10 -6.44
CA LYS A 40 -6.67 -0.94 -6.71
C LYS A 40 -7.37 -0.19 -5.58
N VAL A 41 -6.98 -0.45 -4.34
CA VAL A 41 -7.53 0.26 -3.19
C VAL A 41 -7.11 1.72 -3.22
N LEU A 42 -5.83 1.97 -3.50
CA LEU A 42 -5.30 3.33 -3.55
C LEU A 42 -5.97 4.17 -4.64
N LYS A 43 -6.37 3.54 -5.72
CA LYS A 43 -7.08 4.23 -6.81
C LYS A 43 -8.58 4.32 -6.58
N GLY A 44 -9.06 3.78 -5.47
CA GLY A 44 -10.47 3.84 -5.14
C GLY A 44 -11.35 2.86 -5.88
N LYS A 45 -10.78 1.86 -6.51
CA LYS A 45 -11.57 0.91 -7.31
C LYS A 45 -12.22 -0.18 -6.50
N ILE A 46 -11.65 -0.49 -5.35
CA ILE A 46 -12.22 -1.49 -4.44
C ILE A 46 -12.13 -0.95 -3.02
N SER A 47 -12.96 -1.47 -2.15
CA SER A 47 -13.08 -0.92 -0.79
C SER A 47 -12.66 -1.89 0.31
N TYR A 48 -12.14 -3.05 -0.03
CA TYR A 48 -11.67 -3.94 1.02
C TYR A 48 -10.23 -3.59 1.44
N GLN A 49 -9.79 -4.18 2.53
CA GLN A 49 -8.46 -3.90 3.10
C GLN A 49 -7.53 -5.08 2.83
N PRO A 50 -6.68 -4.99 1.80
CA PRO A 50 -5.76 -6.08 1.49
C PRO A 50 -4.85 -6.37 2.68
N MET A 51 -4.64 -7.65 2.98
CA MET A 51 -3.80 -8.11 4.08
C MET A 51 -4.24 -7.59 5.44
N GLY A 52 -5.47 -7.07 5.54
CA GLY A 52 -5.98 -6.57 6.81
C GLY A 52 -5.48 -5.21 7.22
N TYR A 53 -4.89 -4.46 6.29
CA TYR A 53 -4.38 -3.12 6.57
C TYR A 53 -5.06 -2.09 5.69
N GLU A 54 -5.08 -0.84 6.15
CA GLU A 54 -5.51 0.28 5.33
C GLU A 54 -4.31 0.85 4.60
N TRP A 55 -4.53 1.33 3.40
CA TRP A 55 -3.46 1.81 2.54
C TRP A 55 -3.76 3.21 2.03
N LYS A 56 -2.80 4.10 2.16
CA LYS A 56 -2.94 5.49 1.72
C LYS A 56 -1.61 5.97 1.16
N TYR A 57 -1.69 6.89 0.19
CA TYR A 57 -0.50 7.57 -0.26
C TYR A 57 -0.07 8.60 0.78
N LEU A 58 1.22 8.70 0.98
CA LEU A 58 1.81 9.73 1.82
C LEU A 58 2.43 10.80 0.93
N LYS A 59 2.30 12.03 1.33
CA LYS A 59 2.89 13.14 0.59
C LYS A 59 4.29 13.46 1.09
#